data_e4fe2fca988a0b4da63b7f7304432399
#
_entry.id   e4fe2fca988a0b4da63b7f7304432399
#
_cell.length_a   1.000
_cell.length_b   1.000
_cell.length_c   1.000
_cell.angle_alpha   90.00
_cell.angle_beta   90.00
_cell.angle_gamma   90.00
#
_symmetry.space_group_name_H-M   'P 1'
#
loop_
_entity.id
_entity.type
_entity.pdbx_description
1 polymer ?
#
loop_
_entity_poly.entity_id
_entity_poly.type
_entity_poly.pdbx_seq_one_letter_code
_entity_poly.pdbx_strand_id
1 'polypeptide(L)'
;TVLGGVFTMSAGGKGANQAVAAKRVGGEVSFVCKVGNDVFGDNSVKHYEDEGIDVSGILRSDKPSGVALITVDKDAENCIVVASGANLDFTDEDITASEAALRSCDILLMQLEIPVPTVLKAARIAHEAGAFVVLNPAPYAELPEEIFKYISLFIPNETELASFSGMPVTDKESAAAAAKVLFGKGVGNMIV
;
A
#
# COMPACT_ATOMS: atom_id res chain seq x y z
N THR A 1 -16.95 28.19 -10.06
CA THR A 1 -17.25 27.74 -8.67
C THR A 1 -18.52 26.95 -8.69
N VAL A 2 -18.51 25.75 -8.14
CA VAL A 2 -19.69 24.89 -7.98
C VAL A 2 -19.99 24.81 -6.48
N LEU A 3 -21.25 24.93 -6.08
CA LEU A 3 -21.66 24.67 -4.71
C LEU A 3 -21.67 23.16 -4.49
N GLY A 4 -20.87 22.69 -3.52
CA GLY A 4 -20.81 21.29 -3.13
C GLY A 4 -21.92 20.88 -2.18
N GLY A 5 -21.97 19.60 -1.89
CA GLY A 5 -22.88 19.00 -0.92
C GLY A 5 -22.26 18.88 0.48
N VAL A 6 -22.44 17.75 1.13
CA VAL A 6 -21.92 17.47 2.47
C VAL A 6 -20.43 17.19 2.42
N PHE A 7 -19.66 17.81 3.31
CA PHE A 7 -18.25 17.47 3.53
C PHE A 7 -18.14 16.42 4.64
N THR A 8 -17.41 15.34 4.36
CA THR A 8 -17.09 14.29 5.34
C THR A 8 -15.59 14.04 5.36
N MET A 9 -15.06 13.75 6.54
CA MET A 9 -13.68 13.27 6.71
C MET A 9 -13.72 11.82 7.18
N SER A 10 -12.87 10.98 6.61
CA SER A 10 -12.67 9.60 7.07
C SER A 10 -11.19 9.25 7.02
N ALA A 11 -10.74 8.38 7.92
CA ALA A 11 -9.45 7.73 7.78
C ALA A 11 -9.42 6.93 6.48
N GLY A 12 -8.26 6.87 5.83
CA GLY A 12 -8.10 6.22 4.54
C GLY A 12 -6.64 5.97 4.20
N GLY A 13 -6.37 5.71 2.94
CA GLY A 13 -5.10 5.21 2.43
C GLY A 13 -5.13 3.70 2.29
N LYS A 14 -4.53 3.18 1.21
CA LYS A 14 -4.60 1.74 0.89
C LYS A 14 -4.02 0.89 2.02
N GLY A 15 -2.84 1.25 2.53
CA GLY A 15 -2.19 0.54 3.62
C GLY A 15 -3.01 0.54 4.90
N ALA A 16 -3.55 1.70 5.29
CA ALA A 16 -4.40 1.85 6.47
C ALA A 16 -5.68 1.02 6.37
N ASN A 17 -6.36 1.08 5.22
CA ASN A 17 -7.58 0.28 4.99
C ASN A 17 -7.31 -1.22 5.08
N GLN A 18 -6.18 -1.69 4.56
CA GLN A 18 -5.78 -3.10 4.63
C GLN A 18 -5.38 -3.50 6.05
N ALA A 19 -4.68 -2.65 6.81
CA ALA A 19 -4.33 -2.90 8.20
C ALA A 19 -5.59 -3.03 9.07
N VAL A 20 -6.54 -2.10 8.94
CA VAL A 20 -7.83 -2.16 9.65
C VAL A 20 -8.63 -3.40 9.25
N ALA A 21 -8.70 -3.73 7.96
CA ALA A 21 -9.41 -4.92 7.49
C ALA A 21 -8.79 -6.21 8.07
N ALA A 22 -7.46 -6.33 8.04
CA ALA A 22 -6.76 -7.48 8.61
C ALA A 22 -7.00 -7.62 10.12
N LYS A 23 -6.99 -6.49 10.84
CA LYS A 23 -7.28 -6.49 12.28
C LYS A 23 -8.70 -6.94 12.58
N ARG A 24 -9.68 -6.42 11.85
CA ARG A 24 -11.10 -6.74 12.03
C ARG A 24 -11.45 -8.20 11.75
N VAL A 25 -10.68 -8.90 10.93
CA VAL A 25 -10.84 -10.34 10.70
C VAL A 25 -10.00 -11.20 11.66
N GLY A 26 -9.40 -10.60 12.68
CA GLY A 26 -8.71 -11.31 13.76
C GLY A 26 -7.19 -11.42 13.60
N GLY A 27 -6.58 -10.68 12.66
CA GLY A 27 -5.13 -10.64 12.52
C GLY A 27 -4.44 -9.90 13.68
N GLU A 28 -3.22 -10.32 14.01
CA GLU A 28 -2.29 -9.50 14.79
C GLU A 28 -1.57 -8.57 13.82
N VAL A 29 -1.82 -7.26 13.93
CA VAL A 29 -1.35 -6.26 12.96
C VAL A 29 -0.43 -5.26 13.63
N SER A 30 0.78 -5.14 13.11
CA SER A 30 1.70 -4.03 13.35
C SER A 30 1.74 -3.17 12.11
N PHE A 31 1.52 -1.86 12.24
CA PHE A 31 1.41 -0.97 11.09
C PHE A 31 2.63 -0.03 11.02
N VAL A 32 3.44 -0.24 9.99
CA VAL A 32 4.60 0.61 9.68
C VAL A 32 4.20 1.62 8.63
N CYS A 33 4.12 2.89 9.00
CA CYS A 33 3.80 3.99 8.10
C CYS A 33 4.39 5.31 8.61
N LYS A 34 4.23 6.39 7.83
CA LYS A 34 4.69 7.73 8.22
C LYS A 34 3.56 8.73 8.08
N VAL A 35 3.32 9.51 9.13
CA VAL A 35 2.28 10.56 9.18
C VAL A 35 2.91 11.89 9.58
N GLY A 36 2.26 12.99 9.25
CA GLY A 36 2.73 14.32 9.65
C GLY A 36 2.54 14.62 11.14
N ASN A 37 3.22 15.67 11.61
CA ASN A 37 2.99 16.28 12.92
C ASN A 37 1.80 17.25 12.83
N ASP A 38 0.63 16.75 12.48
CA ASP A 38 -0.59 17.52 12.26
C ASP A 38 -1.83 16.77 12.77
N VAL A 39 -2.97 17.47 12.77
CA VAL A 39 -4.25 16.91 13.24
C VAL A 39 -4.67 15.64 12.49
N PHE A 40 -4.32 15.51 11.20
CA PHE A 40 -4.63 14.31 10.42
C PHE A 40 -3.79 13.12 10.87
N GLY A 41 -2.49 13.35 11.12
CA GLY A 41 -1.60 12.34 11.67
C GLY A 41 -2.03 11.88 13.06
N ASP A 42 -2.41 12.81 13.95
CA ASP A 42 -2.86 12.48 15.30
C ASP A 42 -4.17 11.69 15.27
N ASN A 43 -5.15 12.11 14.46
CA ASN A 43 -6.40 11.39 14.29
C ASN A 43 -6.19 10.00 13.68
N SER A 44 -5.24 9.86 12.75
CA SER A 44 -4.91 8.56 12.14
C SER A 44 -4.34 7.59 13.16
N VAL A 45 -3.35 8.02 13.94
CA VAL A 45 -2.74 7.19 14.99
C VAL A 45 -3.80 6.76 16.00
N LYS A 46 -4.59 7.71 16.50
CA LYS A 46 -5.69 7.40 17.42
C LYS A 46 -6.68 6.38 16.84
N HIS A 47 -7.05 6.53 15.57
CA HIS A 47 -7.94 5.58 14.91
C HIS A 47 -7.36 4.17 14.88
N TYR A 48 -6.07 4.01 14.59
CA TYR A 48 -5.43 2.69 14.56
C TYR A 48 -5.32 2.07 15.97
N GLU A 49 -5.04 2.89 17.00
CA GLU A 49 -5.08 2.45 18.40
C GLU A 49 -6.49 1.98 18.80
N ASP A 50 -7.54 2.74 18.44
CA ASP A 50 -8.93 2.39 18.72
C ASP A 50 -9.35 1.07 18.02
N GLU A 51 -8.77 0.76 16.84
CA GLU A 51 -8.94 -0.54 16.14
C GLU A 51 -8.07 -1.66 16.74
N GLY A 52 -7.20 -1.36 17.71
CA GLY A 52 -6.32 -2.34 18.36
C GLY A 52 -5.12 -2.77 17.49
N ILE A 53 -4.69 -1.93 16.56
CA ILE A 53 -3.48 -2.11 15.76
C ILE A 53 -2.26 -1.65 16.57
N ASP A 54 -1.16 -2.38 16.48
CA ASP A 54 0.12 -1.92 17.04
C ASP A 54 0.65 -0.74 16.23
N VAL A 55 0.72 0.43 16.87
CA VAL A 55 1.16 1.70 16.29
C VAL A 55 2.63 2.03 16.57
N SER A 56 3.37 1.14 17.20
CA SER A 56 4.78 1.36 17.54
C SER A 56 5.68 1.59 16.31
N GLY A 57 5.25 1.11 15.13
CA GLY A 57 5.92 1.31 13.86
C GLY A 57 5.51 2.60 13.12
N ILE A 58 4.67 3.46 13.70
CA ILE A 58 4.24 4.70 13.05
C ILE A 58 5.26 5.82 13.31
N LEU A 59 5.81 6.32 12.22
CA LEU A 59 6.81 7.38 12.24
C LEU A 59 6.17 8.75 12.02
N ARG A 60 6.82 9.81 12.49
CA ARG A 60 6.40 11.19 12.30
C ARG A 60 7.32 11.91 11.31
N SER A 61 6.72 12.77 10.49
CA SER A 61 7.39 13.61 9.50
C SER A 61 7.12 15.08 9.78
N ASP A 62 8.06 15.94 9.40
CA ASP A 62 7.86 17.40 9.37
C ASP A 62 7.00 17.83 8.15
N LYS A 63 6.77 16.93 7.18
CA LYS A 63 5.81 17.14 6.10
C LYS A 63 4.39 16.86 6.60
N PRO A 64 3.38 17.53 6.01
CA PRO A 64 1.99 17.25 6.37
C PRO A 64 1.60 15.80 6.04
N SER A 65 0.64 15.26 6.77
CA SER A 65 0.05 13.95 6.48
C SER A 65 -0.49 13.88 5.06
N GLY A 66 -0.45 12.70 4.45
CA GLY A 66 -1.08 12.46 3.17
C GLY A 66 -2.59 12.64 3.24
N VAL A 67 -3.18 13.32 2.25
CA VAL A 67 -4.62 13.50 2.14
C VAL A 67 -5.10 13.25 0.72
N ALA A 68 -6.31 12.71 0.58
CA ALA A 68 -7.01 12.58 -0.68
C ALA A 68 -8.27 13.47 -0.65
N LEU A 69 -8.38 14.40 -1.60
CA LEU A 69 -9.58 15.20 -1.83
C LEU A 69 -10.43 14.46 -2.86
N ILE A 70 -11.57 13.95 -2.41
CA ILE A 70 -12.47 13.15 -3.25
C ILE A 70 -13.75 13.96 -3.47
N THR A 71 -14.02 14.31 -4.71
CA THR A 71 -15.29 14.86 -5.14
C THR A 71 -16.10 13.80 -5.87
N VAL A 72 -17.35 13.62 -5.47
CA VAL A 72 -18.28 12.70 -6.13
C VAL A 72 -19.42 13.53 -6.69
N ASP A 73 -19.75 13.36 -7.95
CA ASP A 73 -20.86 14.06 -8.58
C ASP A 73 -22.19 13.30 -8.46
N LYS A 74 -23.28 13.88 -9.02
CA LYS A 74 -24.61 13.29 -8.99
C LYS A 74 -24.74 11.94 -9.73
N ASP A 75 -23.84 11.65 -10.63
CA ASP A 75 -23.79 10.43 -11.43
C ASP A 75 -22.85 9.36 -10.80
N ALA A 76 -22.39 9.63 -9.57
CA ALA A 76 -21.43 8.83 -8.80
C ALA A 76 -20.03 8.72 -9.45
N GLU A 77 -19.71 9.63 -10.38
CA GLU A 77 -18.36 9.78 -10.89
C GLU A 77 -17.48 10.49 -9.85
N ASN A 78 -16.26 10.00 -9.66
CA ASN A 78 -15.33 10.58 -8.71
C ASN A 78 -14.15 11.27 -9.39
N CYS A 79 -13.68 12.34 -8.75
CA CYS A 79 -12.40 12.98 -9.04
C CYS A 79 -11.57 12.98 -7.76
N ILE A 80 -10.37 12.41 -7.82
CA ILE A 80 -9.51 12.25 -6.66
C ILE A 80 -8.20 13.01 -6.90
N VAL A 81 -7.90 13.93 -5.99
CA VAL A 81 -6.60 14.62 -5.94
C VAL A 81 -5.86 14.17 -4.69
N VAL A 82 -4.69 13.56 -4.87
CA VAL A 82 -3.87 13.06 -3.77
C VAL A 82 -2.70 14.00 -3.51
N ALA A 83 -2.58 14.47 -2.27
CA ALA A 83 -1.38 15.08 -1.74
C ALA A 83 -0.69 14.06 -0.84
N SER A 84 0.37 13.44 -1.33
CA SER A 84 1.02 12.29 -0.66
C SER A 84 1.70 12.65 0.67
N GLY A 85 2.20 13.89 0.81
CA GLY A 85 2.76 14.42 2.05
C GLY A 85 3.82 13.49 2.67
N ALA A 86 3.63 13.13 3.93
CA ALA A 86 4.53 12.27 4.70
C ALA A 86 4.76 10.88 4.08
N ASN A 87 3.83 10.37 3.27
CA ASN A 87 4.00 9.07 2.61
C ASN A 87 5.23 9.04 1.71
N LEU A 88 5.50 10.14 0.97
CA LEU A 88 6.69 10.23 0.11
C LEU A 88 7.96 10.64 0.86
N ASP A 89 7.85 10.89 2.16
CA ASP A 89 8.98 11.17 3.05
C ASP A 89 9.49 9.91 3.76
N PHE A 90 8.99 8.76 3.38
CA PHE A 90 9.42 7.47 3.94
C PHE A 90 10.78 7.10 3.34
N THR A 91 11.80 6.94 4.19
CA THR A 91 13.21 6.79 3.78
C THR A 91 13.76 5.40 4.04
N ASP A 92 14.97 5.16 3.56
CA ASP A 92 15.72 3.94 3.83
C ASP A 92 16.08 3.79 5.31
N GLU A 93 16.30 4.90 6.02
CA GLU A 93 16.54 4.93 7.47
C GLU A 93 15.29 4.53 8.24
N ASP A 94 14.12 4.97 7.79
CA ASP A 94 12.83 4.58 8.38
C ASP A 94 12.60 3.07 8.27
N ILE A 95 12.93 2.48 7.10
CA ILE A 95 12.87 1.02 6.92
C ILE A 95 13.87 0.31 7.84
N THR A 96 15.08 0.87 7.99
CA THR A 96 16.08 0.30 8.90
C THR A 96 15.62 0.35 10.36
N ALA A 97 14.98 1.45 10.76
CA ALA A 97 14.39 1.57 12.10
C ALA A 97 13.25 0.54 12.33
N SER A 98 12.55 0.15 11.27
CA SER A 98 11.45 -0.82 11.30
C SER A 98 11.91 -2.27 11.04
N GLU A 99 13.22 -2.53 10.88
CA GLU A 99 13.75 -3.84 10.45
C GLU A 99 13.34 -4.98 11.39
N ALA A 100 13.27 -4.75 12.68
CA ALA A 100 12.87 -5.77 13.65
C ALA A 100 11.43 -6.26 13.39
N ALA A 101 10.49 -5.37 13.12
CA ALA A 101 9.11 -5.70 12.78
C ALA A 101 9.04 -6.44 11.43
N LEU A 102 9.78 -5.98 10.42
CA LEU A 102 9.84 -6.62 9.11
C LEU A 102 10.41 -8.03 9.14
N ARG A 103 11.38 -8.31 10.04
CA ARG A 103 11.98 -9.64 10.18
C ARG A 103 11.14 -10.60 11.02
N SER A 104 10.25 -10.10 11.86
CA SER A 104 9.46 -10.93 12.78
C SER A 104 8.04 -11.20 12.29
N CYS A 105 7.59 -10.58 11.19
CA CYS A 105 6.26 -10.81 10.67
C CYS A 105 6.16 -12.13 9.89
N ASP A 106 5.02 -12.81 9.98
CA ASP A 106 4.69 -13.96 9.12
C ASP A 106 4.30 -13.50 7.72
N ILE A 107 3.63 -12.35 7.61
CA ILE A 107 3.14 -11.77 6.36
C ILE A 107 3.49 -10.28 6.33
N LEU A 108 4.16 -9.84 5.26
CA LEU A 108 4.32 -8.43 4.92
C LEU A 108 3.35 -8.06 3.80
N LEU A 109 2.42 -7.13 4.07
CA LEU A 109 1.47 -6.62 3.07
C LEU A 109 1.79 -5.17 2.73
N MET A 110 2.04 -4.88 1.45
CA MET A 110 2.46 -3.57 0.96
C MET A 110 1.64 -3.09 -0.23
N GLN A 111 1.72 -1.79 -0.49
CA GLN A 111 1.15 -1.09 -1.65
C GLN A 111 2.20 -0.13 -2.22
N LEU A 112 1.81 0.72 -3.20
CA LEU A 112 2.73 1.65 -3.87
C LEU A 112 2.39 3.13 -3.57
N GLU A 113 1.90 3.42 -2.36
CA GLU A 113 1.67 4.80 -1.91
C GLU A 113 2.88 5.43 -1.20
N ILE A 114 3.99 4.68 -1.09
CA ILE A 114 5.29 5.13 -0.55
C ILE A 114 6.38 4.96 -1.62
N PRO A 115 7.59 5.52 -1.45
CA PRO A 115 8.64 5.41 -2.46
C PRO A 115 8.99 3.96 -2.81
N VAL A 116 9.10 3.65 -4.11
CA VAL A 116 9.41 2.30 -4.60
C VAL A 116 10.73 1.74 -4.03
N PRO A 117 11.81 2.52 -3.84
CA PRO A 117 13.01 1.99 -3.19
C PRO A 117 12.78 1.46 -1.78
N THR A 118 11.92 2.13 -0.99
CA THR A 118 11.57 1.67 0.36
C THR A 118 10.72 0.40 0.33
N VAL A 119 9.79 0.28 -0.63
CA VAL A 119 9.01 -0.96 -0.87
C VAL A 119 9.93 -2.12 -1.20
N LEU A 120 10.89 -1.91 -2.11
CA LEU A 120 11.88 -2.94 -2.50
C LEU A 120 12.72 -3.39 -1.31
N LYS A 121 13.21 -2.43 -0.50
CA LYS A 121 14.03 -2.74 0.68
C LYS A 121 13.23 -3.53 1.72
N ALA A 122 11.99 -3.13 2.00
CA ALA A 122 11.10 -3.84 2.92
C ALA A 122 10.79 -5.26 2.43
N ALA A 123 10.44 -5.40 1.14
CA ALA A 123 10.19 -6.71 0.52
C ALA A 123 11.37 -7.65 0.69
N ARG A 124 12.58 -7.18 0.41
CA ARG A 124 13.81 -7.97 0.54
C ARG A 124 14.04 -8.41 1.99
N ILE A 125 13.99 -7.48 2.95
CA ILE A 125 14.23 -7.79 4.38
C ILE A 125 13.25 -8.86 4.88
N ALA A 126 11.96 -8.70 4.61
CA ALA A 126 10.94 -9.65 5.05
C ALA A 126 11.08 -11.01 4.35
N HIS A 127 11.31 -11.02 3.04
CA HIS A 127 11.52 -12.24 2.27
C HIS A 127 12.74 -13.04 2.79
N GLU A 128 13.88 -12.36 3.02
CA GLU A 128 15.10 -12.98 3.56
C GLU A 128 14.91 -13.53 4.98
N ALA A 129 13.95 -12.99 5.73
CA ALA A 129 13.55 -13.49 7.05
C ALA A 129 12.53 -14.63 6.99
N GLY A 130 12.02 -14.97 5.79
CA GLY A 130 11.07 -16.06 5.58
C GLY A 130 9.59 -15.64 5.60
N ALA A 131 9.29 -14.36 5.65
CA ALA A 131 7.92 -13.86 5.61
C ALA A 131 7.25 -14.10 4.23
N PHE A 132 5.93 -14.27 4.24
CA PHE A 132 5.11 -14.31 3.02
C PHE A 132 4.83 -12.87 2.56
N VAL A 133 5.51 -12.42 1.50
CA VAL A 133 5.42 -11.04 1.02
C VAL A 133 4.29 -10.87 0.02
N VAL A 134 3.35 -9.98 0.34
CA VAL A 134 2.19 -9.64 -0.47
C VAL A 134 2.33 -8.20 -0.96
N LEU A 135 2.23 -8.01 -2.28
CA LEU A 135 2.21 -6.67 -2.88
C LEU A 135 0.91 -6.46 -3.65
N ASN A 136 0.12 -5.48 -3.21
CA ASN A 136 -0.94 -4.87 -4.00
C ASN A 136 -0.33 -3.66 -4.74
N PRO A 137 -0.06 -3.73 -6.06
CA PRO A 137 0.73 -2.74 -6.77
C PRO A 137 -0.09 -1.50 -7.17
N ALA A 138 -0.78 -0.94 -6.22
CA ALA A 138 -1.69 0.18 -6.37
C ALA A 138 -1.23 1.42 -5.56
N PRO A 139 -1.25 2.64 -6.15
CA PRO A 139 -1.42 2.91 -7.58
C PRO A 139 -0.24 2.37 -8.42
N TYR A 140 -0.46 2.17 -9.71
CA TYR A 140 0.63 1.71 -10.59
C TYR A 140 1.85 2.63 -10.50
N ALA A 141 3.02 2.02 -10.36
CA ALA A 141 4.32 2.65 -10.47
C ALA A 141 5.30 1.67 -11.15
N GLU A 142 6.29 2.19 -11.86
CA GLU A 142 7.34 1.34 -12.40
C GLU A 142 8.11 0.66 -11.26
N LEU A 143 8.26 -0.64 -11.35
CA LEU A 143 8.98 -1.44 -10.37
C LEU A 143 10.29 -1.98 -10.95
N PRO A 144 11.40 -1.94 -10.20
CA PRO A 144 12.63 -2.62 -10.61
C PRO A 144 12.38 -4.13 -10.70
N GLU A 145 12.89 -4.77 -11.75
CA GLU A 145 12.58 -6.17 -12.04
C GLU A 145 12.96 -7.11 -10.89
N GLU A 146 14.00 -6.76 -10.16
CA GLU A 146 14.45 -7.55 -9.02
C GLU A 146 13.42 -7.67 -7.88
N ILE A 147 12.41 -6.80 -7.78
CA ILE A 147 11.41 -6.87 -6.71
C ILE A 147 10.57 -8.15 -6.83
N PHE A 148 10.28 -8.60 -8.06
CA PHE A 148 9.36 -9.72 -8.30
C PHE A 148 9.81 -11.03 -7.66
N LYS A 149 11.12 -11.26 -7.52
CA LYS A 149 11.65 -12.45 -6.86
C LYS A 149 11.40 -12.49 -5.34
N TYR A 150 11.08 -11.35 -4.74
CA TYR A 150 10.75 -11.25 -3.31
C TYR A 150 9.25 -11.37 -3.03
N ILE A 151 8.41 -11.32 -4.08
CA ILE A 151 6.95 -11.29 -3.93
C ILE A 151 6.37 -12.70 -3.96
N SER A 152 5.79 -13.12 -2.83
CA SER A 152 5.08 -14.40 -2.70
C SER A 152 3.68 -14.35 -3.33
N LEU A 153 3.00 -13.20 -3.23
CA LEU A 153 1.67 -12.98 -3.79
C LEU A 153 1.57 -11.55 -4.34
N PHE A 154 1.21 -11.43 -5.60
CA PHE A 154 0.98 -10.16 -6.30
C PHE A 154 -0.51 -10.00 -6.58
N ILE A 155 -1.09 -8.84 -6.21
CA ILE A 155 -2.55 -8.61 -6.29
C ILE A 155 -2.83 -7.35 -7.11
N PRO A 156 -2.65 -7.39 -8.44
CA PRO A 156 -3.01 -6.28 -9.33
C PRO A 156 -4.49 -6.34 -9.71
N ASN A 157 -5.08 -5.20 -10.07
CA ASN A 157 -6.30 -5.19 -10.89
C ASN A 157 -5.94 -5.42 -12.38
N GLU A 158 -6.95 -5.49 -13.26
CA GLU A 158 -6.76 -5.75 -14.70
C GLU A 158 -5.88 -4.69 -15.37
N THR A 159 -6.07 -3.42 -15.01
CA THR A 159 -5.31 -2.29 -15.56
C THR A 159 -3.85 -2.31 -15.09
N GLU A 160 -3.62 -2.59 -13.83
CA GLU A 160 -2.28 -2.75 -13.27
C GLU A 160 -1.56 -3.93 -13.90
N LEU A 161 -2.23 -5.09 -14.01
CA LEU A 161 -1.67 -6.27 -14.65
C LEU A 161 -1.32 -6.01 -16.12
N ALA A 162 -2.19 -5.33 -16.86
CA ALA A 162 -1.89 -4.92 -18.24
C ALA A 162 -0.63 -4.06 -18.31
N SER A 163 -0.48 -3.09 -17.40
CA SER A 163 0.69 -2.20 -17.35
C SER A 163 1.98 -2.95 -17.02
N PHE A 164 1.97 -3.90 -16.07
CA PHE A 164 3.15 -4.67 -15.67
C PHE A 164 3.55 -5.75 -16.68
N SER A 165 2.58 -6.33 -17.38
CA SER A 165 2.82 -7.40 -18.37
C SER A 165 3.10 -6.87 -19.77
N GLY A 166 2.67 -5.64 -20.07
CA GLY A 166 2.67 -5.08 -21.43
C GLY A 166 1.61 -5.71 -22.36
N MET A 167 0.63 -6.41 -21.79
CA MET A 167 -0.43 -7.12 -22.52
C MET A 167 -1.81 -6.55 -22.14
N PRO A 168 -2.76 -6.43 -23.07
CA PRO A 168 -4.13 -6.07 -22.72
C PRO A 168 -4.76 -7.18 -21.86
N VAL A 169 -5.54 -6.78 -20.84
CA VAL A 169 -6.29 -7.68 -19.95
C VAL A 169 -7.76 -7.30 -20.03
N THR A 170 -8.58 -8.14 -20.65
CA THR A 170 -10.00 -7.88 -20.92
C THR A 170 -10.92 -9.01 -20.48
N ASP A 171 -10.36 -10.17 -20.18
CA ASP A 171 -11.05 -11.40 -19.77
C ASP A 171 -10.10 -12.31 -18.97
N LYS A 172 -10.60 -13.44 -18.50
CA LYS A 172 -9.84 -14.40 -17.69
C LYS A 172 -8.68 -15.04 -18.47
N GLU A 173 -8.84 -15.27 -19.75
CA GLU A 173 -7.84 -15.89 -20.62
C GLU A 173 -6.66 -14.94 -20.83
N SER A 174 -6.92 -13.67 -21.13
CA SER A 174 -5.89 -12.63 -21.26
C SER A 174 -5.22 -12.32 -19.91
N ALA A 175 -5.97 -12.32 -18.80
CA ALA A 175 -5.40 -12.19 -17.46
C ALA A 175 -4.43 -13.34 -17.14
N ALA A 176 -4.82 -14.59 -17.46
CA ALA A 176 -3.94 -15.74 -17.25
C ALA A 176 -2.68 -15.70 -18.16
N ALA A 177 -2.79 -15.19 -19.38
CA ALA A 177 -1.66 -14.99 -20.27
C ALA A 177 -0.70 -13.90 -19.74
N ALA A 178 -1.24 -12.77 -19.30
CA ALA A 178 -0.50 -11.67 -18.70
C ALA A 178 0.22 -12.08 -17.39
N ALA A 179 -0.47 -12.87 -16.55
CA ALA A 179 0.11 -13.40 -15.31
C ALA A 179 1.36 -14.27 -15.56
N LYS A 180 1.38 -15.06 -16.65
CA LYS A 180 2.55 -15.88 -17.00
C LYS A 180 3.82 -15.05 -17.25
N VAL A 181 3.68 -13.80 -17.74
CA VAL A 181 4.82 -12.90 -17.94
C VAL A 181 5.45 -12.57 -16.59
N LEU A 182 4.64 -12.28 -15.57
CA LEU A 182 5.14 -11.93 -14.24
C LEU A 182 5.63 -13.15 -13.45
N PHE A 183 5.03 -14.32 -13.65
CA PHE A 183 5.59 -15.57 -13.12
C PHE A 183 6.99 -15.83 -13.69
N GLY A 184 7.22 -15.53 -14.98
CA GLY A 184 8.56 -15.59 -15.58
C GLY A 184 9.57 -14.61 -14.99
N LYS A 185 9.11 -13.53 -14.32
CA LYS A 185 9.94 -12.56 -13.60
C LYS A 185 10.17 -12.93 -12.12
N GLY A 186 9.55 -13.99 -11.62
CA GLY A 186 9.77 -14.52 -10.28
C GLY A 186 8.64 -14.36 -9.28
N VAL A 187 7.50 -13.79 -9.66
CA VAL A 187 6.31 -13.72 -8.79
C VAL A 187 5.84 -15.14 -8.44
N GLY A 188 5.59 -15.40 -7.14
CA GLY A 188 5.19 -16.73 -6.68
C GLY A 188 3.75 -17.09 -7.03
N ASN A 189 2.81 -16.22 -6.65
CA ASN A 189 1.37 -16.39 -6.85
C ASN A 189 0.73 -15.06 -7.27
N MET A 190 -0.48 -15.13 -7.87
CA MET A 190 -1.20 -13.93 -8.29
C MET A 190 -2.71 -14.09 -8.07
N ILE A 191 -3.34 -12.97 -7.68
CA ILE A 191 -4.78 -12.76 -7.71
C ILE A 191 -5.04 -11.53 -8.57
N VAL A 192 -5.94 -11.62 -9.55
CA VAL A 192 -6.33 -10.51 -10.43
C VAL A 192 -7.82 -10.22 -10.22
#